data_18e44dc3120f5e54a373857d0a3451cb
#
_entry.id   18e44dc3120f5e54a373857d0a3451cb
#
_cell.length_a   1.000
_cell.length_b   1.000
_cell.length_c   1.000
_cell.angle_alpha   90.00
_cell.angle_beta   90.00
_cell.angle_gamma   90.00
#
_symmetry.space_group_name_H-M   'P 1'
#
loop_
_entity.id
_entity.type
_entity.pdbx_description
1 polymer ?
#
loop_
_entity_poly.entity_id
_entity_poly.type
_entity_poly.pdbx_seq_one_letter_code
_entity_poly.pdbx_strand_id
1 'polypeptide(L)'
;MMLAKRILSVGCIPMIVAGMYGYLTYNKHPLPNLLDAEALAKTSDSHIYDVRYRQYNIAGVLIHFMEAPLITHIPKNNTHQITTPHIVIIESNQEPWEIHAHHAVAIEGGKEITFSQHVRIQQKKPHTQTETLVATEELTYFPQQKKANTHKRVVITQGSNQLSSKGLIADLMTNTVQLLSDARGHYVQNAG
;
A
#
# COMPACT_ATOMS: atom_id res chain seq x y z
N MET A 1 24.32 84.58 2.48
CA MET A 1 24.70 83.48 3.38
C MET A 1 23.52 82.43 3.45
N MET A 2 23.08 81.88 2.27
CA MET A 2 21.92 80.99 2.20
C MET A 2 22.03 79.88 1.13
N LEU A 3 23.24 79.52 0.70
CA LEU A 3 23.37 78.41 -0.33
C LEU A 3 24.06 77.12 0.18
N ALA A 4 24.62 77.17 1.39
CA ALA A 4 25.38 75.99 1.91
C ALA A 4 24.53 74.92 2.64
N LYS A 5 23.25 75.18 2.97
CA LYS A 5 22.39 74.24 3.73
C LYS A 5 21.60 73.30 2.90
N ARG A 6 21.51 73.46 1.57
CA ARG A 6 20.70 72.55 0.70
C ARG A 6 21.47 71.41 0.04
N ILE A 7 22.79 71.42 0.07
CA ILE A 7 23.61 70.35 -0.58
C ILE A 7 23.89 69.19 0.36
N LEU A 8 23.74 69.36 1.67
CA LEU A 8 24.00 68.29 2.64
C LEU A 8 22.88 67.27 2.76
N SER A 9 21.65 67.60 2.34
CA SER A 9 20.49 66.69 2.46
C SER A 9 20.30 65.74 1.28
N VAL A 10 20.90 66.01 0.12
CA VAL A 10 20.75 65.21 -1.08
C VAL A 10 21.78 64.07 -1.13
N GLY A 11 22.93 64.20 -0.46
CA GLY A 11 23.99 63.18 -0.43
C GLY A 11 23.72 61.98 0.53
N CYS A 12 22.87 62.18 1.54
CA CYS A 12 22.61 61.11 2.52
C CYS A 12 21.58 60.08 2.06
N ILE A 13 20.66 60.43 1.16
CA ILE A 13 19.63 59.57 0.68
C ILE A 13 20.19 58.34 -0.11
N PRO A 14 21.10 58.52 -1.09
CA PRO A 14 21.66 57.39 -1.82
C PRO A 14 22.50 56.47 -0.92
N MET A 15 23.13 57.00 0.12
CA MET A 15 23.95 56.22 1.04
C MET A 15 23.08 55.37 1.97
N ILE A 16 21.92 55.85 2.38
CA ILE A 16 20.92 55.07 3.15
C ILE A 16 20.30 54.00 2.28
N VAL A 17 19.97 54.31 1.03
CA VAL A 17 19.42 53.32 0.07
C VAL A 17 20.46 52.25 -0.27
N ALA A 18 21.72 52.60 -0.49
CA ALA A 18 22.79 51.64 -0.72
C ALA A 18 23.06 50.74 0.51
N GLY A 19 23.04 51.35 1.73
CA GLY A 19 23.19 50.60 2.98
C GLY A 19 22.03 49.63 3.22
N MET A 20 20.80 50.06 2.94
CA MET A 20 19.62 49.22 3.07
C MET A 20 19.59 48.09 2.01
N TYR A 21 20.01 48.38 0.78
CA TYR A 21 20.14 47.35 -0.26
C TYR A 21 21.25 46.35 0.07
N GLY A 22 22.40 46.82 0.57
CA GLY A 22 23.50 45.97 1.05
C GLY A 22 23.08 45.09 2.25
N TYR A 23 22.31 45.66 3.19
CA TYR A 23 21.76 44.92 4.33
C TYR A 23 20.77 43.85 3.89
N LEU A 24 19.87 44.16 2.96
CA LEU A 24 18.88 43.23 2.41
C LEU A 24 19.53 42.12 1.56
N THR A 25 20.65 42.39 0.89
CA THR A 25 21.39 41.38 0.13
C THR A 25 22.31 40.54 1.01
N TYR A 26 22.90 41.11 2.05
CA TYR A 26 23.74 40.38 3.01
C TYR A 26 22.92 39.45 3.91
N ASN A 27 21.72 39.85 4.30
CA ASN A 27 20.80 39.05 5.12
C ASN A 27 19.88 38.15 4.30
N LYS A 28 20.17 37.87 3.04
CA LYS A 28 19.58 36.71 2.36
C LYS A 28 20.19 35.46 2.95
N HIS A 29 19.86 35.14 4.20
CA HIS A 29 19.88 33.75 4.63
C HIS A 29 18.91 33.03 3.68
N PRO A 30 19.35 32.02 2.94
CA PRO A 30 18.38 31.15 2.27
C PRO A 30 17.46 30.68 3.38
N LEU A 31 16.19 31.04 3.31
CA LEU A 31 15.18 30.43 4.16
C LEU A 31 15.46 28.92 4.05
N PRO A 32 15.72 28.21 5.15
CA PRO A 32 15.89 26.78 5.05
C PRO A 32 14.68 26.31 4.24
N ASN A 33 14.90 25.49 3.21
CA ASN A 33 13.85 24.86 2.46
C ASN A 33 13.09 24.00 3.47
N LEU A 34 12.14 24.65 4.18
CA LEU A 34 11.28 24.02 5.18
C LEU A 34 10.41 22.93 4.54
N LEU A 35 10.42 22.89 3.21
CA LEU A 35 9.70 21.93 2.40
C LEU A 35 10.70 21.28 1.44
N ASP A 36 11.45 20.32 1.94
CA ASP A 36 12.12 19.37 1.07
C ASP A 36 11.03 18.54 0.38
N ALA A 37 10.80 18.81 -0.91
CA ALA A 37 9.77 18.14 -1.68
C ALA A 37 9.96 16.61 -1.69
N GLU A 38 11.20 16.14 -1.59
CA GLU A 38 11.48 14.70 -1.48
C GLU A 38 11.15 14.14 -0.10
N ALA A 39 11.40 14.90 0.96
CA ALA A 39 11.02 14.54 2.32
C ALA A 39 9.49 14.52 2.47
N LEU A 40 8.79 15.53 1.92
CA LEU A 40 7.32 15.58 1.90
C LEU A 40 6.72 14.43 1.10
N ALA A 41 7.30 14.07 -0.04
CA ALA A 41 6.81 12.96 -0.84
C ALA A 41 6.91 11.60 -0.13
N LYS A 42 7.78 11.48 0.87
CA LYS A 42 7.95 10.28 1.70
C LYS A 42 7.06 10.29 2.95
N THR A 43 6.50 11.45 3.30
CA THR A 43 5.62 11.62 4.46
C THR A 43 4.18 11.32 4.04
N SER A 44 3.40 10.74 4.93
CA SER A 44 1.97 10.55 4.70
C SER A 44 1.27 11.90 4.56
N ASP A 45 0.41 12.03 3.56
CA ASP A 45 -0.40 13.22 3.32
C ASP A 45 -1.85 13.04 3.75
N SER A 46 -2.31 11.80 3.91
CA SER A 46 -3.67 11.54 4.35
C SER A 46 -3.79 10.23 5.16
N HIS A 47 -4.74 10.24 6.08
CA HIS A 47 -5.14 9.10 6.90
C HIS A 47 -6.66 8.94 6.79
N ILE A 48 -7.12 7.73 6.48
CA ILE A 48 -8.53 7.39 6.42
C ILE A 48 -8.79 6.30 7.46
N TYR A 49 -9.71 6.56 8.39
CA TYR A 49 -10.06 5.65 9.48
C TYR A 49 -11.35 4.90 9.15
N ASP A 50 -11.50 3.70 9.70
CA ASP A 50 -12.71 2.85 9.60
C ASP A 50 -13.20 2.67 8.17
N VAL A 51 -12.28 2.32 7.29
CA VAL A 51 -12.53 2.21 5.85
C VAL A 51 -13.40 0.99 5.56
N ARG A 52 -14.44 1.21 4.77
CA ARG A 52 -15.25 0.16 4.14
C ARG A 52 -15.40 0.45 2.67
N TYR A 53 -14.72 -0.32 1.84
CA TYR A 53 -14.73 -0.20 0.39
C TYR A 53 -15.58 -1.31 -0.23
N ARG A 54 -16.43 -0.97 -1.18
CA ARG A 54 -17.24 -1.91 -1.95
C ARG A 54 -17.13 -1.60 -3.42
N GLN A 55 -16.85 -2.63 -4.21
CA GLN A 55 -16.82 -2.52 -5.67
C GLN A 55 -17.87 -3.44 -6.26
N TYR A 56 -18.63 -2.89 -7.20
CA TYR A 56 -19.68 -3.60 -7.92
C TYR A 56 -19.30 -3.70 -9.39
N ASN A 57 -19.75 -4.76 -10.07
CA ASN A 57 -19.64 -4.89 -11.51
C ASN A 57 -20.73 -4.05 -12.21
N ILE A 58 -20.71 -4.04 -13.55
CA ILE A 58 -21.71 -3.30 -14.37
C ILE A 58 -23.18 -3.79 -14.16
N ALA A 59 -23.37 -4.98 -13.66
CA ALA A 59 -24.69 -5.53 -13.31
C ALA A 59 -25.13 -5.22 -11.88
N GLY A 60 -24.35 -4.42 -11.12
CA GLY A 60 -24.65 -4.05 -9.74
C GLY A 60 -24.36 -5.17 -8.72
N VAL A 61 -23.64 -6.22 -9.10
CA VAL A 61 -23.26 -7.32 -8.21
C VAL A 61 -21.96 -6.95 -7.50
N LEU A 62 -21.90 -7.11 -6.18
CA LEU A 62 -20.69 -6.92 -5.38
C LEU A 62 -19.61 -7.92 -5.83
N ILE A 63 -18.42 -7.43 -6.16
CA ILE A 63 -17.27 -8.25 -6.59
C ILE A 63 -16.08 -8.15 -5.64
N HIS A 64 -15.89 -7.00 -4.99
CA HIS A 64 -14.87 -6.83 -3.97
C HIS A 64 -15.45 -6.08 -2.76
N PHE A 65 -15.04 -6.52 -1.58
CA PHE A 65 -15.26 -5.82 -0.32
C PHE A 65 -13.93 -5.72 0.41
N MET A 66 -13.65 -4.59 1.01
CA MET A 66 -12.49 -4.39 1.88
C MET A 66 -12.89 -3.57 3.09
N GLU A 67 -12.40 -3.96 4.24
CA GLU A 67 -12.44 -3.13 5.43
C GLU A 67 -11.05 -3.09 6.09
N ALA A 68 -10.75 -1.94 6.70
CA ALA A 68 -9.51 -1.70 7.42
C ALA A 68 -9.68 -0.59 8.45
N PRO A 69 -9.11 -0.70 9.65
CA PRO A 69 -9.15 0.36 10.67
C PRO A 69 -8.46 1.65 10.21
N LEU A 70 -7.40 1.53 9.41
CA LEU A 70 -6.60 2.67 8.97
C LEU A 70 -5.99 2.40 7.60
N ILE A 71 -6.11 3.38 6.72
CA ILE A 71 -5.32 3.49 5.48
C ILE A 71 -4.55 4.79 5.52
N THR A 72 -3.25 4.71 5.33
CA THR A 72 -2.33 5.85 5.24
C THR A 72 -1.84 5.98 3.81
N HIS A 73 -2.05 7.13 3.18
CA HIS A 73 -1.51 7.42 1.86
C HIS A 73 -0.16 8.14 1.96
N ILE A 74 0.76 7.72 1.11
CA ILE A 74 2.09 8.31 0.93
C ILE A 74 2.22 8.67 -0.55
N PRO A 75 2.45 9.95 -0.92
CA PRO A 75 2.49 10.40 -2.31
C PRO A 75 3.54 9.66 -3.15
N LYS A 76 4.65 9.30 -2.53
CA LYS A 76 5.71 8.55 -3.21
C LYS A 76 5.18 7.22 -3.73
N ASN A 77 5.24 7.04 -5.05
CA ASN A 77 4.73 5.87 -5.78
C ASN A 77 3.23 5.61 -5.55
N ASN A 78 2.46 6.64 -5.15
CA ASN A 78 1.05 6.49 -4.81
C ASN A 78 0.83 5.25 -3.93
N THR A 79 1.50 5.25 -2.78
CA THR A 79 1.56 4.12 -1.85
C THR A 79 0.45 4.23 -0.80
N HIS A 80 -0.26 3.14 -0.55
CA HIS A 80 -1.25 3.02 0.52
C HIS A 80 -0.79 1.95 1.51
N GLN A 81 -0.57 2.33 2.76
CA GLN A 81 -0.34 1.40 3.86
C GLN A 81 -1.68 1.10 4.53
N ILE A 82 -2.02 -0.16 4.66
CA ILE A 82 -3.31 -0.64 5.16
C ILE A 82 -3.05 -1.47 6.41
N THR A 83 -3.64 -1.05 7.52
CA THR A 83 -3.54 -1.74 8.80
C THR A 83 -4.66 -2.76 8.90
N THR A 84 -4.34 -3.98 9.26
CA THR A 84 -5.25 -5.10 9.49
C THR A 84 -6.34 -5.23 8.42
N PRO A 85 -5.94 -5.36 7.11
CA PRO A 85 -6.92 -5.50 6.04
C PRO A 85 -7.71 -6.80 6.14
N HIS A 86 -9.01 -6.70 5.91
CA HIS A 86 -9.89 -7.81 5.58
C HIS A 86 -10.48 -7.58 4.20
N ILE A 87 -10.19 -8.46 3.26
CA ILE A 87 -10.61 -8.35 1.86
C ILE A 87 -11.43 -9.57 1.48
N VAL A 88 -12.57 -9.35 0.82
CA VAL A 88 -13.42 -10.41 0.27
C VAL A 88 -13.47 -10.24 -1.24
N ILE A 89 -13.13 -11.29 -1.97
CA ILE A 89 -13.18 -11.36 -3.43
C ILE A 89 -14.31 -12.32 -3.80
N ILE A 90 -15.26 -11.83 -4.58
CA ILE A 90 -16.44 -12.59 -5.00
C ILE A 90 -16.37 -12.78 -6.51
N GLU A 91 -16.23 -14.02 -6.94
CA GLU A 91 -16.28 -14.39 -8.34
C GLU A 91 -17.62 -15.08 -8.66
N SER A 92 -18.10 -14.90 -9.90
CA SER A 92 -19.36 -15.52 -10.32
C SER A 92 -19.29 -17.03 -10.22
N ASN A 93 -20.28 -17.64 -9.57
CA ASN A 93 -20.41 -19.07 -9.37
C ASN A 93 -19.32 -19.75 -8.53
N GLN A 94 -18.57 -18.96 -7.74
CA GLN A 94 -17.60 -19.50 -6.79
C GLN A 94 -17.90 -18.95 -5.39
N GLU A 95 -17.51 -19.72 -4.38
CA GLU A 95 -17.52 -19.22 -2.99
C GLU A 95 -16.49 -18.11 -2.83
N PRO A 96 -16.78 -17.09 -2.01
CA PRO A 96 -15.88 -15.98 -1.80
C PRO A 96 -14.54 -16.42 -1.22
N TRP A 97 -13.48 -15.74 -1.65
CA TRP A 97 -12.17 -15.79 -1.01
C TRP A 97 -12.05 -14.65 -0.02
N GLU A 98 -11.63 -14.94 1.18
CA GLU A 98 -11.35 -13.98 2.24
C GLU A 98 -9.84 -13.90 2.49
N ILE A 99 -9.29 -12.69 2.56
CA ILE A 99 -7.88 -12.42 2.81
C ILE A 99 -7.77 -11.59 4.08
N HIS A 100 -6.98 -12.08 5.03
CA HIS A 100 -6.63 -11.39 6.26
C HIS A 100 -5.12 -11.27 6.38
N ALA A 101 -4.63 -10.12 6.86
CA ALA A 101 -3.24 -9.90 7.22
C ALA A 101 -3.14 -8.84 8.32
N HIS A 102 -1.98 -8.67 8.94
CA HIS A 102 -1.78 -7.55 9.86
C HIS A 102 -1.48 -6.25 9.10
N HIS A 103 -0.77 -6.35 7.99
CA HIS A 103 -0.45 -5.20 7.14
C HIS A 103 -0.59 -5.53 5.68
N ALA A 104 -0.93 -4.51 4.89
CA ALA A 104 -0.75 -4.54 3.45
C ALA A 104 -0.18 -3.21 2.96
N VAL A 105 0.59 -3.28 1.88
CA VAL A 105 1.11 -2.13 1.17
C VAL A 105 0.68 -2.24 -0.28
N ALA A 106 -0.10 -1.28 -0.75
CA ALA A 106 -0.49 -1.16 -2.15
C ALA A 106 0.33 -0.02 -2.78
N ILE A 107 1.02 -0.30 -3.87
CA ILE A 107 1.81 0.69 -4.60
C ILE A 107 1.23 0.94 -6.00
N GLU A 108 1.62 2.07 -6.59
CA GLU A 108 1.15 2.48 -7.92
C GLU A 108 -0.38 2.45 -8.07
N GLY A 109 -1.09 2.89 -7.02
CA GLY A 109 -2.54 2.90 -7.02
C GLY A 109 -3.16 1.49 -6.97
N GLY A 110 -2.46 0.51 -6.40
CA GLY A 110 -2.95 -0.86 -6.21
C GLY A 110 -2.62 -1.81 -7.36
N LYS A 111 -1.67 -1.47 -8.24
CA LYS A 111 -1.18 -2.41 -9.25
C LYS A 111 -0.46 -3.60 -8.65
N GLU A 112 0.17 -3.38 -7.50
CA GLU A 112 0.81 -4.38 -6.69
C GLU A 112 0.37 -4.21 -5.24
N ILE A 113 -0.01 -5.29 -4.58
CA ILE A 113 -0.45 -5.31 -3.18
C ILE A 113 0.32 -6.39 -2.45
N THR A 114 1.17 -6.00 -1.52
CA THR A 114 1.91 -6.94 -0.67
C THR A 114 1.25 -7.01 0.70
N PHE A 115 0.73 -8.18 1.03
CA PHE A 115 0.23 -8.54 2.36
C PHE A 115 1.36 -9.10 3.19
N SER A 116 1.43 -8.77 4.47
CA SER A 116 2.47 -9.23 5.37
C SER A 116 1.96 -9.44 6.79
N GLN A 117 2.69 -10.30 7.52
CA GLN A 117 2.43 -10.71 8.89
C GLN A 117 1.10 -11.47 9.04
N HIS A 118 1.23 -12.78 9.19
CA HIS A 118 0.10 -13.70 9.39
C HIS A 118 -0.95 -13.65 8.27
N VAL A 119 -0.49 -13.71 7.02
CA VAL A 119 -1.39 -13.73 5.86
C VAL A 119 -2.18 -15.03 5.86
N ARG A 120 -3.51 -14.93 5.85
CA ARG A 120 -4.45 -16.04 5.74
C ARG A 120 -5.40 -15.77 4.58
N ILE A 121 -5.51 -16.74 3.69
CA ILE A 121 -6.45 -16.71 2.57
C ILE A 121 -7.33 -17.93 2.73
N GLN A 122 -8.63 -17.74 2.85
CA GLN A 122 -9.57 -18.81 3.09
C GLN A 122 -10.72 -18.78 2.10
N GLN A 123 -11.19 -19.97 1.73
CA GLN A 123 -12.42 -20.16 0.99
C GLN A 123 -13.24 -21.24 1.69
N LYS A 124 -14.41 -20.85 2.20
CA LYS A 124 -15.36 -21.77 2.83
C LYS A 124 -16.27 -22.34 1.76
N LYS A 125 -16.44 -23.65 1.74
CA LYS A 125 -17.37 -24.34 0.85
C LYS A 125 -18.52 -24.94 1.67
N PRO A 126 -19.63 -24.22 1.89
CA PRO A 126 -20.68 -24.62 2.81
C PRO A 126 -21.32 -25.97 2.47
N HIS A 127 -21.37 -26.33 1.19
CA HIS A 127 -22.00 -27.59 0.75
C HIS A 127 -21.12 -28.84 0.95
N THR A 128 -19.79 -28.67 1.05
CA THR A 128 -18.85 -29.80 1.19
C THR A 128 -18.19 -29.86 2.55
N GLN A 129 -18.46 -28.88 3.44
CA GLN A 129 -17.77 -28.66 4.72
C GLN A 129 -16.23 -28.62 4.59
N THR A 130 -15.74 -28.46 3.38
CA THR A 130 -14.30 -28.43 3.11
C THR A 130 -13.85 -26.98 2.97
N GLU A 131 -13.07 -26.54 3.93
CA GLU A 131 -12.42 -25.24 3.90
C GLU A 131 -11.05 -25.39 3.22
N THR A 132 -10.70 -24.41 2.37
CA THR A 132 -9.33 -24.26 1.88
C THR A 132 -8.71 -23.07 2.60
N LEU A 133 -7.61 -23.30 3.29
CA LEU A 133 -6.84 -22.29 4.00
C LEU A 133 -5.42 -22.26 3.46
N VAL A 134 -4.96 -21.08 3.05
CA VAL A 134 -3.56 -20.81 2.71
C VAL A 134 -2.98 -19.87 3.76
N ALA A 135 -1.89 -20.27 4.39
CA ALA A 135 -1.19 -19.47 5.40
C ALA A 135 0.25 -19.20 4.99
N THR A 136 0.68 -17.96 5.11
CA THR A 136 2.06 -17.51 4.83
C THR A 136 2.37 -16.23 5.61
N GLU A 137 3.63 -15.85 5.69
CA GLU A 137 4.05 -14.60 6.32
C GLU A 137 3.99 -13.39 5.35
N GLU A 138 4.00 -13.64 4.05
CA GLU A 138 3.96 -12.58 3.04
C GLU A 138 3.38 -13.13 1.74
N LEU A 139 2.60 -12.31 1.03
CA LEU A 139 2.06 -12.60 -0.29
C LEU A 139 1.95 -11.32 -1.09
N THR A 140 2.47 -11.32 -2.31
CA THR A 140 2.26 -10.22 -3.26
C THR A 140 1.22 -10.61 -4.30
N TYR A 141 0.21 -9.77 -4.46
CA TYR A 141 -0.88 -9.91 -5.43
C TYR A 141 -0.81 -8.82 -6.49
N PHE A 142 -0.99 -9.21 -7.74
CA PHE A 142 -1.02 -8.35 -8.92
C PHE A 142 -2.43 -8.38 -9.53
N PRO A 143 -3.33 -7.45 -9.17
CA PRO A 143 -4.74 -7.49 -9.57
C PRO A 143 -4.97 -7.53 -11.07
N GLN A 144 -4.21 -6.73 -11.85
CA GLN A 144 -4.34 -6.66 -13.30
C GLN A 144 -3.92 -7.95 -14.01
N GLN A 145 -2.96 -8.67 -13.45
CA GLN A 145 -2.47 -9.95 -13.97
C GLN A 145 -3.24 -11.14 -13.40
N LYS A 146 -4.04 -10.92 -12.37
CA LYS A 146 -4.69 -11.96 -11.57
C LYS A 146 -3.71 -13.02 -11.08
N LYS A 147 -2.52 -12.59 -10.65
CA LYS A 147 -1.45 -13.45 -10.15
C LYS A 147 -1.09 -13.10 -8.72
N ALA A 148 -0.68 -14.12 -7.97
CA ALA A 148 -0.12 -13.94 -6.64
C ALA A 148 1.15 -14.76 -6.49
N ASN A 149 2.11 -14.25 -5.73
CA ASN A 149 3.33 -15.00 -5.43
C ASN A 149 3.85 -14.73 -4.02
N THR A 150 4.66 -15.64 -3.54
CA THR A 150 5.45 -15.47 -2.33
C THR A 150 6.72 -16.31 -2.41
N HIS A 151 7.78 -15.86 -1.75
CA HIS A 151 9.02 -16.63 -1.53
C HIS A 151 9.09 -17.19 -0.10
N LYS A 152 8.10 -16.86 0.74
CA LYS A 152 8.03 -17.35 2.12
C LYS A 152 7.48 -18.78 2.16
N ARG A 153 7.56 -19.39 3.33
CA ARG A 153 6.90 -20.69 3.56
C ARG A 153 5.39 -20.52 3.42
N VAL A 154 4.79 -21.46 2.69
CA VAL A 154 3.33 -21.56 2.51
C VAL A 154 2.86 -22.88 3.06
N VAL A 155 1.71 -22.87 3.71
CA VAL A 155 0.96 -24.05 4.12
C VAL A 155 -0.44 -23.92 3.54
N ILE A 156 -0.86 -24.92 2.77
CA ILE A 156 -2.21 -25.03 2.20
C ILE A 156 -2.89 -26.21 2.90
N THR A 157 -4.02 -25.96 3.53
CA THR A 157 -4.84 -26.98 4.20
C THR A 157 -6.18 -27.08 3.50
N GLN A 158 -6.62 -28.29 3.19
CA GLN A 158 -7.95 -28.56 2.65
C GLN A 158 -8.54 -29.80 3.35
N GLY A 159 -9.48 -29.58 4.24
CA GLY A 159 -9.97 -30.64 5.13
C GLY A 159 -8.81 -31.23 5.95
N SER A 160 -8.60 -32.55 5.83
CA SER A 160 -7.50 -33.25 6.50
C SER A 160 -6.19 -33.25 5.70
N ASN A 161 -6.20 -32.75 4.48
CA ASN A 161 -5.03 -32.73 3.61
C ASN A 161 -4.22 -31.47 3.80
N GLN A 162 -2.89 -31.59 3.78
CA GLN A 162 -1.98 -30.46 3.92
C GLN A 162 -0.86 -30.53 2.88
N LEU A 163 -0.62 -29.37 2.24
CA LEU A 163 0.53 -29.14 1.36
C LEU A 163 1.39 -28.03 1.97
N SER A 164 2.68 -28.15 1.85
CA SER A 164 3.60 -27.08 2.25
C SER A 164 4.73 -26.92 1.24
N SER A 165 5.22 -25.69 1.09
CA SER A 165 6.37 -25.37 0.23
C SER A 165 7.09 -24.12 0.73
N LYS A 166 8.28 -23.90 0.19
CA LYS A 166 8.97 -22.61 0.25
C LYS A 166 8.78 -21.92 -1.10
N GLY A 167 7.90 -20.92 -1.08
CA GLY A 167 7.47 -20.19 -2.27
C GLY A 167 6.30 -20.83 -3.00
N LEU A 168 5.47 -19.95 -3.58
CA LEU A 168 4.27 -20.27 -4.34
C LEU A 168 4.08 -19.23 -5.44
N ILE A 169 3.60 -19.67 -6.61
CA ILE A 169 3.05 -18.82 -7.65
C ILE A 169 1.63 -19.33 -7.92
N ALA A 170 0.64 -18.44 -7.85
CA ALA A 170 -0.75 -18.71 -8.20
C ALA A 170 -1.13 -17.87 -9.43
N ASP A 171 -1.77 -18.49 -10.39
CA ASP A 171 -2.44 -17.84 -11.52
C ASP A 171 -3.95 -18.07 -11.36
N LEU A 172 -4.66 -16.99 -11.04
CA LEU A 172 -6.10 -17.02 -10.77
C LEU A 172 -6.94 -17.06 -12.06
N MET A 173 -6.33 -16.74 -13.22
CA MET A 173 -7.03 -16.88 -14.51
C MET A 173 -7.13 -18.35 -14.93
N THR A 174 -6.07 -19.11 -14.70
CA THR A 174 -5.99 -20.53 -15.08
C THR A 174 -6.30 -21.46 -13.90
N ASN A 175 -6.57 -20.91 -12.71
CA ASN A 175 -6.76 -21.65 -11.45
C ASN A 175 -5.61 -22.63 -11.15
N THR A 176 -4.38 -22.21 -11.44
CA THR A 176 -3.19 -23.03 -11.22
C THR A 176 -2.35 -22.50 -10.07
N VAL A 177 -1.78 -23.42 -9.30
CA VAL A 177 -0.87 -23.14 -8.20
C VAL A 177 0.40 -23.95 -8.40
N GLN A 178 1.53 -23.27 -8.47
CA GLN A 178 2.86 -23.88 -8.54
C GLN A 178 3.58 -23.72 -7.19
N LEU A 179 3.97 -24.82 -6.59
CA LEU A 179 4.83 -24.86 -5.42
C LEU A 179 6.29 -24.85 -5.89
N LEU A 180 7.14 -23.97 -5.32
CA LEU A 180 8.46 -23.70 -5.89
C LEU A 180 9.54 -24.66 -5.37
N SER A 181 9.74 -24.77 -4.06
CA SER A 181 10.77 -25.64 -3.49
C SER A 181 10.30 -26.25 -2.18
N ASP A 182 10.98 -27.32 -1.74
CA ASP A 182 10.67 -28.06 -0.51
C ASP A 182 9.19 -28.46 -0.41
N ALA A 183 8.56 -28.80 -1.55
CA ALA A 183 7.15 -29.16 -1.59
C ALA A 183 6.93 -30.50 -0.88
N ARG A 184 5.99 -30.52 0.07
CA ARG A 184 5.61 -31.71 0.86
C ARG A 184 4.11 -31.79 0.92
N GLY A 185 3.55 -32.98 0.78
CA GLY A 185 2.13 -33.24 0.91
C GLY A 185 1.85 -34.30 1.97
N HIS A 186 0.83 -34.07 2.78
CA HIS A 186 0.25 -35.07 3.66
C HIS A 186 -1.22 -35.26 3.27
N TYR A 187 -1.57 -36.46 2.89
CA TYR A 187 -2.92 -36.82 2.47
C TYR A 187 -3.50 -37.86 3.43
N VAL A 188 -4.69 -37.58 3.95
CA VAL A 188 -5.45 -38.55 4.75
C VAL A 188 -6.49 -39.18 3.84
N GLN A 189 -6.34 -40.47 3.60
CA GLN A 189 -7.35 -41.25 2.87
C GLN A 189 -8.51 -41.48 3.82
N ASN A 190 -9.66 -40.86 3.55
CA ASN A 190 -10.88 -41.24 4.26
C ASN A 190 -11.25 -42.62 3.78
N ALA A 191 -11.11 -43.62 4.64
CA ALA A 191 -11.72 -44.93 4.45
C ALA A 191 -13.24 -44.74 4.49
N GLY A 192 -13.92 -44.86 3.34
CA GLY A 192 -15.36 -44.82 3.20
C GLY A 192 -16.02 -45.98 3.91
#